data_1bb7826b6e0254d7d4d90cae8689d0c5
#
_entry.id   1bb7826b6e0254d7d4d90cae8689d0c5
#
_cell.length_a   1.000
_cell.length_b   1.000
_cell.length_c   1.000
_cell.angle_alpha   90.00
_cell.angle_beta   90.00
_cell.angle_gamma   90.00
#
_symmetry.space_group_name_H-M   'P 1'
#
loop_
_entity.id
_entity.type
_entity.pdbx_description
1 polymer ?
#
loop_
_entity_poly.entity_id
_entity_poly.type
_entity_poly.pdbx_seq_one_letter_code
_entity_poly.pdbx_strand_id
1 'polypeptide(L)'
;MKYADLLNDYVFKLVFGQESSKDVMIEFLNQVIDDRNIVDLEFMDKEMKSMDREKKDSVYDMFCKTDDDSRIVVEVQRRKQTTYVERTIYYSTFQVRNQVDAGSKDYAFCPVYVINILDFNIDENKGNPAVKTVYHLREDKTHALLTDKLTFIFLELNKFKKGIEDLDGDILEGMYFCMKNMTRLDSRPQVLDHEVFKKMFAVSELLNMDEITRSNVIENMTTERDLRNQMDYAKQEGIQEGRAEGRAEGRIEGINLVISQM
;
A
#
# COMPACT_ATOMS: atom_id res chain seq x y z
N MET A 1 -15.41 -13.44 -12.91
CA MET A 1 -15.07 -12.41 -11.91
C MET A 1 -16.12 -11.33 -12.04
N LYS A 2 -16.81 -11.01 -10.95
CA LYS A 2 -17.89 -10.02 -10.92
C LYS A 2 -17.36 -8.65 -10.51
N TYR A 3 -16.44 -8.64 -9.55
CA TYR A 3 -15.86 -7.42 -8.98
C TYR A 3 -14.39 -7.29 -9.35
N ALA A 4 -13.94 -6.05 -9.49
CA ALA A 4 -12.56 -5.70 -9.79
C ALA A 4 -11.65 -5.87 -8.55
N ASP A 5 -10.35 -6.03 -8.77
CA ASP A 5 -9.35 -6.18 -7.71
C ASP A 5 -8.99 -4.83 -7.10
N LEU A 6 -9.34 -4.61 -5.83
CA LEU A 6 -9.11 -3.35 -5.13
C LEU A 6 -7.63 -3.01 -4.92
N LEU A 7 -6.72 -3.98 -4.99
CA LEU A 7 -5.28 -3.74 -4.90
C LEU A 7 -4.64 -3.42 -6.25
N ASN A 8 -5.41 -3.40 -7.33
CA ASN A 8 -4.97 -2.84 -8.59
C ASN A 8 -4.99 -1.31 -8.49
N ASP A 9 -3.91 -0.65 -8.86
CA ASP A 9 -3.75 0.80 -8.76
C ASP A 9 -4.88 1.60 -9.43
N TYR A 10 -5.28 1.20 -10.63
CA TYR A 10 -6.38 1.85 -11.35
C TYR A 10 -7.72 1.68 -10.63
N VAL A 11 -8.02 0.46 -10.15
CA VAL A 11 -9.26 0.15 -9.43
C VAL A 11 -9.29 0.84 -8.06
N PHE A 12 -8.15 0.87 -7.35
CA PHE A 12 -8.05 1.60 -6.09
C PHE A 12 -8.42 3.07 -6.27
N LYS A 13 -7.89 3.71 -7.32
CA LYS A 13 -8.22 5.09 -7.66
C LYS A 13 -9.68 5.30 -8.04
N LEU A 14 -10.33 4.32 -8.67
CA LEU A 14 -11.77 4.37 -8.95
C LEU A 14 -12.62 4.34 -7.68
N VAL A 15 -12.26 3.46 -6.74
CA VAL A 15 -13.07 3.21 -5.54
C VAL A 15 -12.80 4.26 -4.45
N PHE A 16 -11.55 4.68 -4.25
CA PHE A 16 -11.14 5.54 -3.16
C PHE A 16 -10.76 6.96 -3.58
N GLY A 17 -10.50 7.22 -4.86
CA GLY A 17 -9.92 8.47 -5.36
C GLY A 17 -10.83 9.33 -6.23
N GLN A 18 -12.14 9.11 -6.23
CA GLN A 18 -13.09 9.89 -6.99
C GLN A 18 -13.95 10.78 -6.09
N GLU A 19 -14.32 11.97 -6.55
CA GLU A 19 -15.27 12.84 -5.82
C GLU A 19 -16.60 12.13 -5.51
N SER A 20 -17.07 11.28 -6.41
CA SER A 20 -18.29 10.50 -6.23
C SER A 20 -18.18 9.42 -5.13
N SER A 21 -16.97 9.02 -4.72
CA SER A 21 -16.70 8.05 -3.66
C SER A 21 -15.80 8.60 -2.55
N LYS A 22 -15.75 9.92 -2.41
CA LYS A 22 -14.96 10.61 -1.38
C LYS A 22 -15.29 10.12 0.05
N ASP A 23 -16.54 9.83 0.33
CA ASP A 23 -17.01 9.26 1.60
C ASP A 23 -16.38 7.89 1.91
N VAL A 24 -16.10 7.06 0.89
CA VAL A 24 -15.39 5.79 1.08
C VAL A 24 -13.95 6.04 1.54
N MET A 25 -13.30 7.05 0.96
CA MET A 25 -11.96 7.45 1.37
C MET A 25 -11.92 8.05 2.77
N ILE A 26 -12.87 8.92 3.10
CA ILE A 26 -13.00 9.52 4.44
C ILE A 26 -13.19 8.43 5.48
N GLU A 27 -14.11 7.49 5.25
CA GLU A 27 -14.33 6.37 6.16
C GLU A 27 -13.07 5.53 6.33
N PHE A 28 -12.39 5.17 5.23
CA PHE A 28 -11.13 4.43 5.28
C PHE A 28 -10.09 5.16 6.14
N LEU A 29 -9.89 6.45 5.92
CA LEU A 29 -8.92 7.24 6.67
C LEU A 29 -9.26 7.33 8.15
N ASN A 30 -10.54 7.50 8.51
CA ASN A 30 -11.00 7.53 9.89
C ASN A 30 -10.85 6.20 10.62
N GLN A 31 -10.83 5.08 9.89
CA GLN A 31 -10.54 3.76 10.46
C GLN A 31 -9.03 3.48 10.59
N VAL A 32 -8.21 4.15 9.79
CA VAL A 32 -6.76 3.93 9.76
C VAL A 32 -6.00 4.90 10.65
N ILE A 33 -6.44 6.16 10.75
CA ILE A 33 -5.81 7.24 11.52
C ILE A 33 -6.57 7.39 12.84
N ASP A 34 -5.92 7.02 13.96
CA ASP A 34 -6.58 6.93 15.26
C ASP A 34 -6.71 8.29 15.99
N ASP A 35 -5.90 9.28 15.63
CA ASP A 35 -5.76 10.55 16.34
C ASP A 35 -6.51 11.71 15.67
N ARG A 36 -7.32 11.43 14.64
CA ARG A 36 -8.05 12.44 13.88
C ARG A 36 -9.45 11.97 13.50
N ASN A 37 -10.32 12.97 13.31
CA ASN A 37 -11.65 12.76 12.74
C ASN A 37 -11.75 13.63 11.49
N ILE A 38 -11.58 13.02 10.32
CA ILE A 38 -11.63 13.66 9.01
C ILE A 38 -13.09 13.81 8.60
N VAL A 39 -13.53 15.02 8.35
CA VAL A 39 -14.91 15.32 7.93
C VAL A 39 -14.99 15.68 6.45
N ASP A 40 -13.90 16.18 5.88
CA ASP A 40 -13.77 16.45 4.45
C ASP A 40 -12.32 16.32 3.98
N LEU A 41 -12.12 16.13 2.69
CA LEU A 41 -10.81 16.12 2.05
C LEU A 41 -10.89 16.63 0.61
N GLU A 42 -9.76 17.06 0.08
CA GLU A 42 -9.56 17.43 -1.31
C GLU A 42 -8.52 16.49 -1.93
N PHE A 43 -8.84 15.90 -3.09
CA PHE A 43 -7.87 15.13 -3.87
C PHE A 43 -6.91 16.07 -4.58
N MET A 44 -5.62 15.86 -4.37
CA MET A 44 -4.53 16.70 -4.87
C MET A 44 -3.81 16.04 -6.03
N ASP A 45 -3.03 16.83 -6.77
CA ASP A 45 -2.14 16.30 -7.82
C ASP A 45 -1.17 15.28 -7.24
N LYS A 46 -1.06 14.13 -7.91
CA LYS A 46 -0.24 12.99 -7.49
C LYS A 46 1.23 13.15 -7.85
N GLU A 47 1.52 13.97 -8.87
CA GLU A 47 2.87 14.18 -9.37
C GLU A 47 3.52 15.38 -8.66
N MET A 48 4.53 15.11 -7.86
CA MET A 48 5.39 16.12 -7.26
C MET A 48 6.71 16.15 -8.00
N LYS A 49 6.86 17.13 -8.89
CA LYS A 49 8.09 17.33 -9.65
C LYS A 49 9.21 17.79 -8.74
N SER A 50 10.37 17.15 -8.87
CA SER A 50 11.59 17.66 -8.26
C SER A 50 11.97 19.00 -8.92
N MET A 51 12.38 19.98 -8.13
CA MET A 51 12.94 21.24 -8.65
C MET A 51 14.28 21.00 -9.36
N ASP A 52 14.93 19.90 -9.08
CA ASP A 52 16.19 19.48 -9.69
C ASP A 52 15.90 18.42 -10.72
N ARG A 53 16.19 18.69 -11.99
CA ARG A 53 15.94 17.77 -13.13
C ARG A 53 16.69 16.45 -13.02
N GLU A 54 17.72 16.38 -12.16
CA GLU A 54 18.51 15.17 -11.94
C GLU A 54 17.95 14.28 -10.83
N LYS A 55 16.94 14.75 -10.08
CA LYS A 55 16.32 13.99 -8.97
C LYS A 55 15.02 13.34 -9.41
N LYS A 56 14.70 12.22 -8.74
CA LYS A 56 13.44 11.51 -8.98
C LYS A 56 12.24 12.35 -8.56
N ASP A 57 11.24 12.41 -9.41
CA ASP A 57 9.91 12.88 -9.07
C ASP A 57 9.23 11.89 -8.11
N SER A 58 8.27 12.38 -7.33
CA SER A 58 7.39 11.54 -6.53
C SER A 58 6.04 11.43 -7.22
N VAL A 59 5.62 10.20 -7.51
CA VAL A 59 4.29 9.90 -8.04
C VAL A 59 3.60 9.04 -7.00
N TYR A 60 2.50 9.55 -6.44
CA TYR A 60 1.70 8.87 -5.43
C TYR A 60 0.52 8.14 -6.08
N ASP A 61 0.09 7.03 -5.48
CA ASP A 61 -1.16 6.41 -5.90
C ASP A 61 -2.33 7.32 -5.56
N MET A 62 -2.30 7.92 -4.38
CA MET A 62 -3.27 8.95 -3.98
C MET A 62 -2.63 9.97 -3.05
N PHE A 63 -3.03 11.22 -3.23
CA PHE A 63 -2.66 12.32 -2.34
C PHE A 63 -3.89 13.16 -2.05
N CYS A 64 -4.16 13.42 -0.80
CA CYS A 64 -5.26 14.29 -0.37
C CYS A 64 -4.85 15.21 0.77
N LYS A 65 -5.60 16.30 0.89
CA LYS A 65 -5.50 17.30 1.92
C LYS A 65 -6.83 17.33 2.68
N THR A 66 -6.78 17.30 3.99
CA THR A 66 -7.97 17.32 4.84
C THR A 66 -8.37 18.76 5.20
N ASP A 67 -9.53 18.89 5.83
CA ASP A 67 -10.08 20.16 6.30
C ASP A 67 -9.20 20.87 7.33
N ASP A 68 -8.36 20.15 8.06
CA ASP A 68 -7.35 20.71 8.99
C ASP A 68 -5.95 20.90 8.35
N ASP A 69 -5.88 20.91 7.01
CA ASP A 69 -4.68 21.04 6.21
C ASP A 69 -3.67 19.88 6.35
N SER A 70 -4.03 18.78 7.02
CA SER A 70 -3.17 17.59 7.06
C SER A 70 -2.98 17.01 5.65
N ARG A 71 -1.78 16.52 5.38
CA ARG A 71 -1.37 15.93 4.11
C ARG A 71 -1.37 14.42 4.21
N ILE A 72 -2.14 13.74 3.37
CA ILE A 72 -2.26 12.28 3.41
C ILE A 72 -1.85 11.69 2.07
N VAL A 73 -0.79 10.91 2.09
CA VAL A 73 -0.33 10.09 0.96
C VAL A 73 -0.77 8.66 1.20
N VAL A 74 -1.40 8.03 0.21
CA VAL A 74 -1.73 6.60 0.24
C VAL A 74 -1.04 5.90 -0.91
N GLU A 75 -0.33 4.83 -0.59
CA GLU A 75 0.39 3.96 -1.53
C GLU A 75 -0.19 2.55 -1.45
N VAL A 76 -0.47 1.94 -2.60
CA VAL A 76 -0.89 0.55 -2.71
C VAL A 76 0.22 -0.23 -3.39
N GLN A 77 0.79 -1.21 -2.69
CA GLN A 77 1.92 -1.94 -3.22
C GLN A 77 1.73 -3.45 -3.09
N ARG A 78 1.72 -4.13 -4.22
CA ARG A 78 1.55 -5.60 -4.27
C ARG A 78 2.84 -6.38 -4.18
N ARG A 79 3.98 -5.75 -4.47
CA ARG A 79 5.26 -6.43 -4.58
C ARG A 79 6.30 -5.80 -3.68
N LYS A 80 7.00 -6.64 -2.94
CA LYS A 80 8.11 -6.20 -2.12
C LYS A 80 9.22 -5.60 -3.00
N GLN A 81 9.69 -4.42 -2.61
CA GLN A 81 10.84 -3.74 -3.22
C GLN A 81 11.93 -3.62 -2.16
N THR A 82 13.19 -3.70 -2.57
CA THR A 82 14.35 -3.72 -1.67
C THR A 82 14.45 -2.46 -0.79
N THR A 83 14.05 -1.29 -1.33
CA THR A 83 14.16 0.01 -0.65
C THR A 83 12.78 0.64 -0.46
N TYR A 84 11.79 -0.17 -0.07
CA TYR A 84 10.41 0.32 0.02
C TYR A 84 10.22 1.30 1.18
N VAL A 85 10.79 1.01 2.33
CA VAL A 85 10.69 1.88 3.52
C VAL A 85 11.39 3.21 3.26
N GLU A 86 12.58 3.19 2.64
CA GLU A 86 13.30 4.40 2.26
C GLU A 86 12.50 5.24 1.25
N ARG A 87 11.81 4.59 0.29
CA ARG A 87 10.92 5.28 -0.64
C ARG A 87 9.76 5.96 0.09
N THR A 88 9.16 5.30 1.06
CA THR A 88 8.08 5.84 1.89
C THR A 88 8.55 7.09 2.66
N ILE A 89 9.73 7.04 3.26
CA ILE A 89 10.36 8.18 3.94
C ILE A 89 10.64 9.31 2.92
N TYR A 90 11.24 8.98 1.78
CA TYR A 90 11.52 9.95 0.73
C TYR A 90 10.26 10.68 0.28
N TYR A 91 9.15 9.97 0.08
CA TYR A 91 7.87 10.56 -0.31
C TYR A 91 7.33 11.55 0.73
N SER A 92 7.50 11.27 2.02
CA SER A 92 7.08 12.19 3.08
C SER A 92 7.82 13.53 3.04
N THR A 93 9.10 13.53 2.60
CA THR A 93 9.92 14.75 2.53
C THR A 93 9.38 15.77 1.56
N PHE A 94 8.76 15.34 0.45
CA PHE A 94 8.10 16.26 -0.49
C PHE A 94 6.91 16.96 0.16
N GLN A 95 6.13 16.24 0.95
CA GLN A 95 4.96 16.78 1.61
C GLN A 95 5.33 17.77 2.72
N VAL A 96 6.41 17.52 3.44
CA VAL A 96 6.94 18.48 4.43
C VAL A 96 7.51 19.72 3.72
N ARG A 97 8.38 19.51 2.73
CA ARG A 97 9.07 20.60 2.01
C ARG A 97 8.09 21.55 1.31
N ASN A 98 7.07 21.00 0.67
CA ASN A 98 6.12 21.78 -0.13
C ASN A 98 5.13 22.60 0.71
N GLN A 99 5.23 22.54 2.03
CA GLN A 99 4.47 23.40 2.95
C GLN A 99 5.25 24.63 3.42
N VAL A 100 6.55 24.71 3.12
CA VAL A 100 7.41 25.80 3.55
C VAL A 100 7.88 26.59 2.33
N ASP A 101 7.47 27.86 2.24
CA ASP A 101 7.83 28.73 1.13
C ASP A 101 9.33 29.08 1.13
N ALA A 102 9.87 29.28 -0.06
CA ALA A 102 11.26 29.71 -0.23
C ALA A 102 11.45 31.09 0.42
N GLY A 103 12.43 31.19 1.33
CA GLY A 103 12.73 32.41 2.08
C GLY A 103 11.90 32.63 3.34
N SER A 104 10.98 31.73 3.66
CA SER A 104 10.29 31.73 4.95
C SER A 104 11.30 31.57 6.10
N LYS A 105 11.07 32.32 7.18
CA LYS A 105 11.80 32.14 8.45
C LYS A 105 11.11 31.13 9.36
N ASP A 106 9.86 30.77 9.05
CA ASP A 106 9.06 29.79 9.77
C ASP A 106 9.10 28.46 9.02
N TYR A 107 9.36 27.39 9.75
CA TYR A 107 9.37 26.02 9.27
C TYR A 107 8.15 25.22 9.74
N ALA A 108 7.07 25.91 10.14
CA ALA A 108 5.84 25.26 10.55
C ALA A 108 5.20 24.53 9.35
N PHE A 109 4.76 23.30 9.57
CA PHE A 109 4.02 22.51 8.61
C PHE A 109 2.89 21.74 9.29
N CYS A 110 1.84 21.48 8.54
CA CYS A 110 0.71 20.65 8.96
C CYS A 110 1.10 19.16 8.95
N PRO A 111 0.42 18.31 9.73
CA PRO A 111 0.74 16.89 9.79
C PRO A 111 0.75 16.20 8.43
N VAL A 112 1.68 15.25 8.30
CA VAL A 112 1.87 14.41 7.11
C VAL A 112 1.70 12.96 7.52
N TYR A 113 0.75 12.27 6.89
CA TYR A 113 0.51 10.85 7.04
C TYR A 113 0.89 10.14 5.75
N VAL A 114 1.69 9.08 5.85
CA VAL A 114 2.00 8.20 4.72
C VAL A 114 1.45 6.82 5.05
N ILE A 115 0.38 6.44 4.35
CA ILE A 115 -0.34 5.18 4.54
C ILE A 115 0.08 4.22 3.42
N ASN A 116 0.56 3.05 3.81
CA ASN A 116 1.07 2.03 2.92
C ASN A 116 0.19 0.79 3.01
N ILE A 117 -0.54 0.46 1.95
CA ILE A 117 -1.37 -0.74 1.84
C ILE A 117 -0.55 -1.79 1.09
N LEU A 118 -0.17 -2.87 1.79
CA LEU A 118 0.83 -3.83 1.32
C LEU A 118 0.27 -5.24 1.20
N ASP A 119 0.42 -5.86 0.03
CA ASP A 119 0.18 -7.29 -0.19
C ASP A 119 1.45 -8.14 0.09
N PHE A 120 2.31 -7.66 0.97
CA PHE A 120 3.50 -8.34 1.49
C PHE A 120 3.83 -7.83 2.90
N ASN A 121 4.81 -8.47 3.55
CA ASN A 121 5.29 -8.02 4.85
C ASN A 121 6.64 -7.31 4.72
N ILE A 122 6.80 -6.19 5.42
CA ILE A 122 8.10 -5.51 5.53
C ILE A 122 9.00 -6.23 6.55
N ASP A 123 10.33 -6.12 6.36
CA ASP A 123 11.28 -6.82 7.22
C ASP A 123 11.35 -6.19 8.62
N GLU A 124 11.13 -4.90 8.72
CA GLU A 124 11.09 -4.12 9.95
C GLU A 124 9.98 -4.58 10.91
N ASN A 125 8.91 -5.18 10.36
CA ASN A 125 7.79 -5.75 11.11
C ASN A 125 7.87 -7.27 11.28
N LYS A 126 9.03 -7.88 11.05
CA LYS A 126 9.19 -9.32 11.16
C LYS A 126 8.89 -9.79 12.59
N GLY A 127 7.96 -10.74 12.69
CA GLY A 127 7.51 -11.28 13.99
C GLY A 127 6.37 -10.50 14.65
N ASN A 128 6.01 -9.31 14.19
CA ASN A 128 4.82 -8.59 14.65
C ASN A 128 3.58 -9.13 13.91
N PRO A 129 2.56 -9.69 14.59
CA PRO A 129 1.36 -10.22 13.96
C PRO A 129 0.35 -9.15 13.53
N ALA A 130 0.50 -7.91 13.99
CA ALA A 130 -0.45 -6.84 13.73
C ALA A 130 -0.51 -6.51 12.23
N VAL A 131 -1.73 -6.37 11.70
CA VAL A 131 -1.98 -5.95 10.32
C VAL A 131 -1.63 -4.46 10.16
N LYS A 132 -2.06 -3.62 11.10
CA LYS A 132 -1.76 -2.18 11.15
C LYS A 132 -0.59 -1.92 12.11
N THR A 133 0.42 -1.23 11.63
CA THR A 133 1.54 -0.70 12.45
C THR A 133 1.73 0.77 12.16
N VAL A 134 1.99 1.53 13.24
CA VAL A 134 2.13 3.00 13.18
C VAL A 134 3.51 3.40 13.71
N TYR A 135 4.21 4.21 12.94
CA TYR A 135 5.54 4.70 13.29
C TYR A 135 5.55 6.21 13.40
N HIS A 136 6.21 6.67 14.45
CA HIS A 136 6.50 8.09 14.73
C HIS A 136 7.98 8.29 15.03
N LEU A 137 8.43 9.53 14.98
CA LEU A 137 9.75 9.92 15.47
C LEU A 137 9.73 9.98 16.99
N ARG A 138 10.57 9.17 17.64
CA ARG A 138 10.63 9.07 19.10
C ARG A 138 12.08 9.10 19.59
N GLU A 139 12.27 9.58 20.82
CA GLU A 139 13.55 9.50 21.53
C GLU A 139 13.87 8.02 21.82
N ASP A 140 15.12 7.63 21.63
CA ASP A 140 15.57 6.23 21.59
C ASP A 140 15.43 5.50 22.94
N LYS A 141 15.62 6.16 24.06
CA LYS A 141 15.60 5.55 25.39
C LYS A 141 14.27 5.67 26.11
N THR A 142 13.68 6.85 26.07
CA THR A 142 12.45 7.17 26.80
C THR A 142 11.20 6.89 25.98
N HIS A 143 11.36 6.71 24.66
CA HIS A 143 10.28 6.62 23.67
C HIS A 143 9.35 7.85 23.66
N ALA A 144 9.82 8.99 24.18
CA ALA A 144 9.09 10.24 24.13
C ALA A 144 8.87 10.67 22.68
N LEU A 145 7.64 11.06 22.36
CA LEU A 145 7.29 11.54 21.03
C LEU A 145 8.01 12.85 20.72
N LEU A 146 8.79 12.88 19.64
CA LEU A 146 9.45 14.10 19.18
C LEU A 146 8.46 15.05 18.50
N THR A 147 7.61 14.50 17.66
CA THR A 147 6.55 15.22 16.94
C THR A 147 5.45 14.25 16.50
N ASP A 148 4.22 14.72 16.47
CA ASP A 148 3.05 14.05 15.92
C ASP A 148 2.80 14.41 14.43
N LYS A 149 3.63 15.29 13.88
CA LYS A 149 3.44 15.82 12.52
C LYS A 149 3.94 14.94 11.40
N LEU A 150 4.58 13.81 11.71
CA LEU A 150 5.06 12.86 10.71
C LEU A 150 4.73 11.44 11.16
N THR A 151 3.78 10.82 10.46
CA THR A 151 3.26 9.50 10.79
C THR A 151 3.33 8.58 9.58
N PHE A 152 3.90 7.39 9.79
CA PHE A 152 3.90 6.32 8.80
C PHE A 152 3.01 5.17 9.28
N ILE A 153 2.07 4.76 8.44
CA ILE A 153 1.14 3.67 8.72
C ILE A 153 1.34 2.58 7.68
N PHE A 154 1.56 1.34 8.14
CA PHE A 154 1.67 0.18 7.27
C PHE A 154 0.53 -0.78 7.55
N LEU A 155 -0.21 -1.11 6.50
CA LEU A 155 -1.30 -2.09 6.50
C LEU A 155 -0.81 -3.33 5.74
N GLU A 156 -0.24 -4.30 6.47
CA GLU A 156 0.35 -5.51 5.89
C GLU A 156 -0.73 -6.60 5.74
N LEU A 157 -1.48 -6.54 4.65
CA LEU A 157 -2.67 -7.37 4.42
C LEU A 157 -2.39 -8.89 4.45
N ASN A 158 -1.15 -9.30 4.20
CA ASN A 158 -0.76 -10.71 4.33
C ASN A 158 -0.86 -11.25 5.76
N LYS A 159 -0.90 -10.37 6.77
CA LYS A 159 -1.12 -10.74 8.18
C LYS A 159 -2.60 -10.92 8.53
N PHE A 160 -3.51 -10.33 7.75
CA PHE A 160 -4.94 -10.53 7.92
C PHE A 160 -5.35 -11.92 7.46
N LYS A 161 -5.87 -12.75 8.36
CA LYS A 161 -6.21 -14.16 8.11
C LYS A 161 -7.69 -14.49 8.31
N LYS A 162 -8.50 -13.54 8.75
CA LYS A 162 -9.93 -13.76 8.99
C LYS A 162 -10.67 -14.10 7.69
N GLY A 163 -11.51 -15.13 7.76
CA GLY A 163 -12.52 -15.45 6.75
C GLY A 163 -13.76 -14.58 6.92
N ILE A 164 -14.74 -14.81 6.06
CA ILE A 164 -16.00 -14.05 6.12
C ILE A 164 -16.79 -14.36 7.40
N GLU A 165 -16.68 -15.56 7.90
CA GLU A 165 -17.33 -16.08 9.12
C GLU A 165 -16.70 -15.52 10.40
N ASP A 166 -15.49 -14.98 10.32
CA ASP A 166 -14.75 -14.41 11.46
C ASP A 166 -14.94 -12.90 11.58
N LEU A 167 -15.64 -12.28 10.62
CA LEU A 167 -15.92 -10.83 10.66
C LEU A 167 -17.09 -10.56 11.61
N ASP A 168 -16.92 -9.57 12.47
CA ASP A 168 -17.90 -9.17 13.49
C ASP A 168 -18.57 -7.81 13.20
N GLY A 169 -18.34 -7.25 12.01
CA GLY A 169 -18.86 -5.95 11.59
C GLY A 169 -17.88 -4.80 11.76
N ASP A 170 -16.63 -5.06 12.20
CA ASP A 170 -15.58 -4.07 12.21
C ASP A 170 -15.31 -3.57 10.79
N ILE A 171 -15.33 -2.24 10.59
CA ILE A 171 -15.25 -1.62 9.28
C ILE A 171 -13.85 -1.81 8.68
N LEU A 172 -12.79 -1.64 9.48
CA LEU A 172 -11.42 -1.76 9.00
C LEU A 172 -11.10 -3.20 8.59
N GLU A 173 -11.52 -4.17 9.38
CA GLU A 173 -11.36 -5.59 9.04
C GLU A 173 -12.18 -5.97 7.81
N GLY A 174 -13.38 -5.45 7.68
CA GLY A 174 -14.19 -5.61 6.47
C GLY A 174 -13.51 -5.02 5.23
N MET A 175 -12.83 -3.88 5.35
CA MET A 175 -12.04 -3.30 4.27
C MET A 175 -10.82 -4.17 3.91
N TYR A 176 -10.09 -4.70 4.90
CA TYR A 176 -8.99 -5.65 4.66
C TYR A 176 -9.49 -6.90 3.94
N PHE A 177 -10.63 -7.42 4.38
CA PHE A 177 -11.26 -8.58 3.72
C PHE A 177 -11.60 -8.28 2.26
N CYS A 178 -12.25 -7.13 1.98
CA CYS A 178 -12.58 -6.70 0.62
C CYS A 178 -11.32 -6.55 -0.25
N MET A 179 -10.28 -5.87 0.23
CA MET A 179 -9.02 -5.68 -0.51
C MET A 179 -8.36 -7.01 -0.89
N LYS A 180 -8.52 -8.05 -0.07
CA LYS A 180 -7.94 -9.38 -0.35
C LYS A 180 -8.82 -10.31 -1.18
N ASN A 181 -10.13 -10.16 -1.09
CA ASN A 181 -11.05 -11.22 -1.54
C ASN A 181 -12.11 -10.74 -2.54
N MET A 182 -12.21 -9.44 -2.84
CA MET A 182 -13.27 -8.86 -3.68
C MET A 182 -13.50 -9.65 -4.99
N THR A 183 -12.42 -10.02 -5.66
CA THR A 183 -12.47 -10.75 -6.94
C THR A 183 -13.06 -12.17 -6.86
N ARG A 184 -13.16 -12.73 -5.65
CA ARG A 184 -13.67 -14.09 -5.40
C ARG A 184 -15.13 -14.09 -4.98
N LEU A 185 -15.73 -12.93 -4.78
CA LEU A 185 -17.08 -12.78 -4.30
C LEU A 185 -18.08 -12.71 -5.48
N ASP A 186 -19.21 -13.39 -5.32
CA ASP A 186 -20.32 -13.32 -6.26
C ASP A 186 -21.38 -12.29 -5.82
N SER A 187 -21.39 -11.93 -4.56
CA SER A 187 -22.28 -10.93 -3.98
C SER A 187 -21.65 -10.32 -2.72
N ARG A 188 -22.14 -9.15 -2.30
CA ARG A 188 -21.74 -8.54 -1.04
C ARG A 188 -22.23 -9.43 0.14
N PRO A 189 -21.32 -9.88 1.01
CA PRO A 189 -21.71 -10.63 2.20
C PRO A 189 -22.56 -9.78 3.17
N GLN A 190 -23.50 -10.43 3.85
CA GLN A 190 -24.43 -9.73 4.75
C GLN A 190 -23.72 -9.03 5.92
N VAL A 191 -22.63 -9.59 6.44
CA VAL A 191 -21.85 -8.98 7.52
C VAL A 191 -21.22 -7.64 7.11
N LEU A 192 -21.03 -7.40 5.80
CA LEU A 192 -20.51 -6.14 5.25
C LEU A 192 -21.69 -5.21 4.87
N ASP A 193 -22.55 -4.86 5.85
CA ASP A 193 -23.78 -4.08 5.58
C ASP A 193 -23.65 -2.56 5.78
N HIS A 194 -22.48 -2.07 6.19
CA HIS A 194 -22.23 -0.64 6.27
C HIS A 194 -22.30 0.05 4.90
N GLU A 195 -22.73 1.32 4.84
CA GLU A 195 -22.89 2.07 3.57
C GLU A 195 -21.60 2.13 2.75
N VAL A 196 -20.44 2.21 3.41
CA VAL A 196 -19.14 2.20 2.73
C VAL A 196 -18.95 0.95 1.88
N PHE A 197 -19.35 -0.23 2.38
CA PHE A 197 -19.23 -1.47 1.61
C PHE A 197 -20.23 -1.52 0.47
N LYS A 198 -21.47 -1.06 0.66
CA LYS A 198 -22.45 -0.98 -0.43
C LYS A 198 -21.88 -0.18 -1.61
N LYS A 199 -21.25 0.94 -1.30
CA LYS A 199 -20.62 1.80 -2.31
C LYS A 199 -19.38 1.18 -2.93
N MET A 200 -18.48 0.60 -2.13
CA MET A 200 -17.30 -0.12 -2.62
C MET A 200 -17.69 -1.23 -3.60
N PHE A 201 -18.71 -2.04 -3.27
CA PHE A 201 -19.20 -3.10 -4.13
C PHE A 201 -19.85 -2.55 -5.41
N ALA A 202 -20.64 -1.49 -5.31
CA ALA A 202 -21.29 -0.87 -6.48
C ALA A 202 -20.27 -0.30 -7.47
N VAL A 203 -19.24 0.39 -6.99
CA VAL A 203 -18.19 0.99 -7.84
C VAL A 203 -17.26 -0.08 -8.44
N SER A 204 -16.97 -1.15 -7.70
CA SER A 204 -16.07 -2.23 -8.17
C SER A 204 -16.74 -3.26 -9.06
N GLU A 205 -18.09 -3.24 -9.21
CA GLU A 205 -18.81 -4.20 -10.03
C GLU A 205 -18.61 -3.91 -11.53
N LEU A 206 -17.96 -4.83 -12.24
CA LEU A 206 -17.56 -4.65 -13.64
C LEU A 206 -18.74 -4.41 -14.59
N LEU A 207 -19.91 -4.98 -14.29
CA LEU A 207 -21.11 -4.78 -15.10
C LEU A 207 -21.72 -3.39 -14.97
N ASN A 208 -21.47 -2.70 -13.87
CA ASN A 208 -21.96 -1.34 -13.63
C ASN A 208 -21.05 -0.26 -14.24
N MET A 209 -19.86 -0.63 -14.71
CA MET A 209 -18.93 0.29 -15.35
C MET A 209 -19.34 0.57 -16.80
N ASP A 210 -19.13 1.80 -17.25
CA ASP A 210 -19.18 2.09 -18.68
C ASP A 210 -18.13 1.29 -19.45
N GLU A 211 -18.28 1.17 -20.77
CA GLU A 211 -17.45 0.31 -21.60
C GLU A 211 -15.97 0.69 -21.56
N ILE A 212 -15.65 1.99 -21.53
CA ILE A 212 -14.27 2.50 -21.50
C ILE A 212 -13.63 2.17 -20.16
N THR A 213 -14.30 2.50 -19.06
CA THR A 213 -13.81 2.22 -17.70
C THR A 213 -13.59 0.74 -17.48
N ARG A 214 -14.56 -0.10 -17.89
CA ARG A 214 -14.46 -1.56 -17.79
C ARG A 214 -13.29 -2.10 -18.61
N SER A 215 -13.09 -1.61 -19.83
CA SER A 215 -11.97 -2.01 -20.69
C SER A 215 -10.63 -1.67 -20.02
N ASN A 216 -10.49 -0.46 -19.50
CA ASN A 216 -9.29 -0.02 -18.78
C ASN A 216 -9.02 -0.87 -17.53
N VAL A 217 -10.04 -1.20 -16.75
CA VAL A 217 -9.91 -2.09 -15.58
C VAL A 217 -9.39 -3.47 -16.00
N ILE A 218 -9.99 -4.08 -17.02
CA ILE A 218 -9.62 -5.41 -17.49
C ILE A 218 -8.19 -5.40 -18.04
N GLU A 219 -7.81 -4.39 -18.82
CA GLU A 219 -6.47 -4.24 -19.37
C GLU A 219 -5.41 -4.11 -18.27
N ASN A 220 -5.64 -3.21 -17.31
CA ASN A 220 -4.72 -3.02 -16.17
C ASN A 220 -4.56 -4.29 -15.34
N MET A 221 -5.66 -4.99 -15.03
CA MET A 221 -5.61 -6.25 -14.28
C MET A 221 -4.90 -7.37 -15.06
N THR A 222 -5.05 -7.40 -16.39
CA THR A 222 -4.38 -8.37 -17.27
C THR A 222 -2.88 -8.11 -17.31
N THR A 223 -2.48 -6.87 -17.55
CA THR A 223 -1.07 -6.45 -17.57
C THR A 223 -0.37 -6.76 -16.24
N GLU A 224 -1.03 -6.49 -15.13
CA GLU A 224 -0.48 -6.79 -13.79
C GLU A 224 -0.31 -8.30 -13.58
N ARG A 225 -1.28 -9.10 -14.01
CA ARG A 225 -1.20 -10.57 -13.95
C ARG A 225 -0.05 -11.10 -14.81
N ASP A 226 0.12 -10.56 -16.01
CA ASP A 226 1.18 -11.00 -16.93
C ASP A 226 2.56 -10.63 -16.38
N LEU A 227 2.73 -9.45 -15.81
CA LEU A 227 3.95 -9.07 -15.11
C LEU A 227 4.24 -9.99 -13.91
N ARG A 228 3.20 -10.38 -13.16
CA ARG A 228 3.35 -11.33 -12.04
C ARG A 228 3.85 -12.68 -12.53
N ASN A 229 3.23 -13.23 -13.58
CA ASN A 229 3.61 -14.51 -14.16
C ASN A 229 5.07 -14.48 -14.66
N GLN A 230 5.50 -13.41 -15.33
CA GLN A 230 6.88 -13.24 -15.78
C GLN A 230 7.88 -13.22 -14.62
N MET A 231 7.55 -12.50 -13.52
CA MET A 231 8.42 -12.46 -12.34
C MET A 231 8.48 -13.81 -11.60
N ASP A 232 7.36 -14.50 -11.50
CA ASP A 232 7.32 -15.83 -10.87
C ASP A 232 8.14 -16.83 -11.68
N TYR A 233 8.08 -16.75 -13.01
CA TYR A 233 8.91 -17.54 -13.90
C TYR A 233 10.41 -17.22 -13.70
N ALA A 234 10.81 -15.95 -13.76
CA ALA A 234 12.21 -15.53 -13.55
C ALA A 234 12.74 -15.94 -12.16
N LYS A 235 11.88 -15.87 -11.13
CA LYS A 235 12.24 -16.32 -9.78
C LYS A 235 12.47 -17.84 -9.73
N GLN A 236 11.61 -18.61 -10.39
CA GLN A 236 11.78 -20.09 -10.45
C GLN A 236 13.04 -20.47 -11.21
N GLU A 237 13.32 -19.79 -12.31
CA GLU A 237 14.54 -19.98 -13.10
C GLU A 237 15.80 -19.69 -12.26
N GLY A 238 15.87 -18.52 -11.60
CA GLY A 238 16.97 -18.17 -10.70
C GLY A 238 17.16 -19.14 -9.52
N ILE A 239 16.07 -19.70 -8.96
CA ILE A 239 16.16 -20.76 -7.92
C ILE A 239 16.75 -22.06 -8.51
N GLN A 240 16.38 -22.42 -9.74
CA GLN A 240 16.93 -23.61 -10.40
C GLN A 240 18.41 -23.45 -10.72
N GLU A 241 18.80 -22.30 -11.26
CA GLU A 241 20.19 -21.94 -11.54
C GLU A 241 21.04 -21.95 -10.26
N GLY A 242 20.62 -21.23 -9.20
CA GLY A 242 21.33 -21.20 -7.93
C GLY A 242 21.46 -22.58 -7.27
N ARG A 243 20.46 -23.47 -7.43
CA ARG A 243 20.55 -24.86 -6.97
C ARG A 243 21.55 -25.68 -7.81
N ALA A 244 21.62 -25.43 -9.11
CA ALA A 244 22.56 -26.12 -9.99
C ALA A 244 24.00 -25.67 -9.68
N GLU A 245 24.24 -24.38 -9.54
CA GLU A 245 25.52 -23.81 -9.14
C GLU A 245 26.00 -24.31 -7.78
N GLY A 246 25.15 -24.22 -6.75
CA GLY A 246 25.48 -24.70 -5.41
C GLY A 246 25.77 -26.22 -5.35
N ARG A 247 25.13 -27.03 -6.21
CA ARG A 247 25.48 -28.45 -6.35
C ARG A 247 26.84 -28.66 -7.03
N ALA A 248 27.18 -27.84 -8.02
CA ALA A 248 28.45 -27.88 -8.72
C ALA A 248 29.59 -27.44 -7.78
N GLU A 249 29.43 -26.38 -7.05
CA GLU A 249 30.38 -25.89 -6.04
C GLU A 249 30.61 -26.91 -4.93
N GLY A 250 29.53 -27.43 -4.34
CA GLY A 250 29.62 -28.46 -3.28
C GLY A 250 30.30 -29.77 -3.74
N ARG A 251 30.19 -30.14 -5.03
CA ARG A 251 30.97 -31.26 -5.60
C ARG A 251 32.43 -30.93 -5.68
N ILE A 252 32.81 -29.74 -6.10
CA ILE A 252 34.20 -29.29 -6.20
C ILE A 252 34.84 -29.23 -4.81
N GLU A 253 34.13 -28.65 -3.83
CA GLU A 253 34.60 -28.59 -2.44
C GLU A 253 34.77 -29.97 -1.83
N GLY A 254 33.82 -30.89 -2.06
CA GLY A 254 33.91 -32.27 -1.62
C GLY A 254 35.11 -33.02 -2.20
N ILE A 255 35.40 -32.84 -3.49
CA ILE A 255 36.59 -33.43 -4.15
C ILE A 255 37.88 -32.86 -3.53
N ASN A 256 37.96 -31.53 -3.36
CA ASN A 256 39.14 -30.87 -2.78
C ASN A 256 39.40 -31.32 -1.34
N LEU A 257 38.34 -31.52 -0.56
CA LEU A 257 38.44 -32.03 0.82
C LEU A 257 39.04 -33.46 0.86
N VAL A 258 38.59 -34.33 -0.05
CA VAL A 258 39.13 -35.71 -0.15
C VAL A 258 40.60 -35.69 -0.58
N ILE A 259 40.98 -34.86 -1.54
CA ILE A 259 42.38 -34.74 -2.01
C ILE A 259 43.28 -34.20 -0.88
N SER A 260 42.80 -33.27 -0.05
CA SER A 260 43.58 -32.70 1.05
C SER A 260 43.80 -33.65 2.23
N GLN A 261 43.08 -34.77 2.28
CA GLN A 261 43.21 -35.82 3.33
C GLN A 261 44.03 -37.02 2.89
N MET A 262 44.43 -37.04 1.63
CA MET A 262 45.36 -38.06 1.08
C MET A 262 46.80 -37.56 1.11
#